data_4ff063e7794bef2491e7ecdf9668514c
#
_entry.id   4ff063e7794bef2491e7ecdf9668514c
#
_cell.length_a   1.000
_cell.length_b   1.000
_cell.length_c   1.000
_cell.angle_alpha   90.00
_cell.angle_beta   90.00
_cell.angle_gamma   90.00
#
_symmetry.space_group_name_H-M   'P 1'
#
loop_
_entity.id
_entity.type
_entity.pdbx_description
1 polymer ?
#
loop_
_entity_poly.entity_id
_entity_poly.type
_entity_poly.pdbx_seq_one_letter_code
_entity_poly.pdbx_strand_id
1 'polypeptide(L)'
;MEYTNPPLDTATLLANLQNEGLAIMDERKAIAFLENVSYFRFAAYLRPLKASDKHAYKENATFEKAVRLYEFDAKLRTLLFSAIQKIEISLRAKVINQFSLTYGAFWFINPDLAIDKHKYAENLSSLDRELQRSKDDFIKEHYVKYGKENFPPAWKLIDLTSFGCLTKLYFNFANGAVKKKIARSYGVPQQEILESWMKSINALRNCCAHHGRVWNRVMPIMPQLPMTLKQTWITNKPEVANRLYSVLCCLLYWLNAIDSQNELCTNFKDLLSRYPEVDTNAMGFPQGWENEPLWKL
;
A
#
# COMPACT_ATOMS: atom_id res chain seq x y z
N MET A 1 3.57 21.56 -27.94
CA MET A 1 2.66 20.72 -28.75
C MET A 1 1.31 20.80 -28.06
N GLU A 2 0.29 21.30 -28.74
CA GLU A 2 -1.08 21.36 -28.17
C GLU A 2 -1.70 19.95 -28.10
N TYR A 3 -2.52 19.71 -27.09
CA TYR A 3 -3.26 18.47 -26.94
C TYR A 3 -4.45 18.48 -27.91
N THR A 4 -4.43 17.59 -28.88
CA THR A 4 -5.40 17.59 -30.00
C THR A 4 -6.44 16.47 -29.95
N ASN A 5 -6.37 15.55 -28.97
CA ASN A 5 -7.32 14.46 -28.88
C ASN A 5 -8.67 14.95 -28.34
N PRO A 6 -9.77 14.86 -29.10
CA PRO A 6 -11.09 15.25 -28.63
C PRO A 6 -11.61 14.26 -27.58
N PRO A 7 -12.54 14.68 -26.71
CA PRO A 7 -13.28 13.74 -25.88
C PRO A 7 -14.14 12.84 -26.78
N LEU A 8 -14.16 11.53 -26.44
CA LEU A 8 -14.98 10.54 -27.14
C LEU A 8 -16.07 10.05 -26.19
N ASP A 9 -17.27 9.86 -26.73
CA ASP A 9 -18.33 9.17 -25.99
C ASP A 9 -18.03 7.66 -25.87
N THR A 10 -18.76 7.00 -24.99
CA THR A 10 -18.52 5.59 -24.65
C THR A 10 -18.79 4.66 -25.81
N ALA A 11 -19.74 4.97 -26.68
CA ALA A 11 -20.06 4.14 -27.85
C ALA A 11 -18.93 4.23 -28.89
N THR A 12 -18.43 5.43 -29.14
CA THR A 12 -17.27 5.65 -30.04
C THR A 12 -16.00 4.99 -29.50
N LEU A 13 -15.77 5.06 -28.19
CA LEU A 13 -14.65 4.36 -27.54
C LEU A 13 -14.75 2.84 -27.75
N LEU A 14 -15.95 2.28 -27.57
CA LEU A 14 -16.18 0.85 -27.74
C LEU A 14 -15.96 0.41 -29.19
N ALA A 15 -16.49 1.16 -30.18
CA ALA A 15 -16.28 0.90 -31.58
C ALA A 15 -14.79 0.94 -31.97
N ASN A 16 -14.01 1.86 -31.39
CA ASN A 16 -12.57 1.91 -31.62
C ASN A 16 -11.86 0.67 -31.08
N LEU A 17 -12.25 0.17 -29.90
CA LEU A 17 -11.69 -1.06 -29.34
C LEU A 17 -12.02 -2.30 -30.22
N GLN A 18 -13.24 -2.37 -30.75
CA GLN A 18 -13.64 -3.43 -31.70
C GLN A 18 -12.84 -3.35 -33.00
N ASN A 19 -12.65 -2.16 -33.55
CA ASN A 19 -11.84 -1.95 -34.76
C ASN A 19 -10.36 -2.33 -34.55
N GLU A 20 -9.83 -2.22 -33.33
CA GLU A 20 -8.50 -2.71 -32.95
C GLU A 20 -8.47 -4.24 -32.70
N GLY A 21 -9.59 -4.94 -32.87
CA GLY A 21 -9.69 -6.40 -32.77
C GLY A 21 -10.08 -6.92 -31.38
N LEU A 22 -10.57 -6.07 -30.46
CA LEU A 22 -11.07 -6.53 -29.17
C LEU A 22 -12.48 -7.12 -29.33
N ALA A 23 -12.66 -8.38 -28.97
CA ALA A 23 -13.99 -8.99 -28.96
C ALA A 23 -14.80 -8.45 -27.75
N ILE A 24 -16.09 -8.14 -27.98
CA ILE A 24 -17.02 -7.65 -26.95
C ILE A 24 -18.26 -8.53 -27.03
N MET A 25 -18.56 -9.26 -25.95
CA MET A 25 -19.68 -10.21 -25.93
C MET A 25 -21.02 -9.52 -25.67
N ASP A 26 -21.01 -8.45 -24.84
CA ASP A 26 -22.20 -7.70 -24.46
C ASP A 26 -21.90 -6.19 -24.47
N GLU A 27 -22.25 -5.54 -25.59
CA GLU A 27 -21.97 -4.11 -25.77
C GLU A 27 -22.72 -3.24 -24.76
N ARG A 28 -23.94 -3.60 -24.35
CA ARG A 28 -24.70 -2.82 -23.37
C ARG A 28 -24.03 -2.82 -22.02
N LYS A 29 -23.53 -4.01 -21.59
CA LYS A 29 -22.76 -4.11 -20.34
C LYS A 29 -21.42 -3.39 -20.44
N ALA A 30 -20.74 -3.44 -21.58
CA ALA A 30 -19.47 -2.75 -21.80
C ALA A 30 -19.64 -1.23 -21.74
N ILE A 31 -20.71 -0.68 -22.35
CA ILE A 31 -21.06 0.74 -22.27
C ILE A 31 -21.32 1.13 -20.79
N ALA A 32 -22.23 0.43 -20.11
CA ALA A 32 -22.55 0.68 -18.73
C ALA A 32 -21.33 0.59 -17.79
N PHE A 33 -20.40 -0.33 -18.07
CA PHE A 33 -19.13 -0.44 -17.34
C PHE A 33 -18.26 0.81 -17.58
N LEU A 34 -18.06 1.25 -18.82
CA LEU A 34 -17.21 2.39 -19.16
C LEU A 34 -17.79 3.73 -18.67
N GLU A 35 -19.10 3.86 -18.54
CA GLU A 35 -19.76 5.02 -17.94
C GLU A 35 -19.43 5.15 -16.43
N ASN A 36 -19.22 4.02 -15.72
CA ASN A 36 -18.90 4.01 -14.31
C ASN A 36 -17.40 3.89 -14.02
N VAL A 37 -16.62 3.32 -14.99
CA VAL A 37 -15.17 3.17 -14.89
C VAL A 37 -14.55 3.86 -16.09
N SER A 38 -13.95 5.04 -15.91
CA SER A 38 -13.39 5.81 -17.03
C SER A 38 -12.45 4.96 -17.89
N TYR A 39 -12.50 5.15 -19.21
CA TYR A 39 -11.63 4.47 -20.17
C TYR A 39 -10.13 4.59 -19.78
N PHE A 40 -9.70 5.78 -19.35
CA PHE A 40 -8.31 6.01 -18.92
C PHE A 40 -7.87 5.06 -17.80
N ARG A 41 -8.75 4.83 -16.82
CA ARG A 41 -8.50 3.86 -15.74
C ARG A 41 -8.49 2.43 -16.26
N PHE A 42 -9.44 2.09 -17.11
CA PHE A 42 -9.63 0.74 -17.64
C PHE A 42 -8.56 0.33 -18.65
N ALA A 43 -8.04 1.27 -19.44
CA ALA A 43 -7.00 1.04 -20.45
C ALA A 43 -5.76 0.31 -19.91
N ALA A 44 -5.45 0.47 -18.63
CA ALA A 44 -4.34 -0.24 -17.99
C ALA A 44 -4.53 -1.76 -17.92
N TYR A 45 -5.77 -2.25 -17.95
CA TYR A 45 -6.12 -3.68 -17.97
C TYR A 45 -6.32 -4.23 -19.38
N LEU A 46 -6.55 -3.36 -20.34
CA LEU A 46 -6.59 -3.68 -21.77
C LEU A 46 -5.18 -3.89 -22.36
N ARG A 47 -4.18 -3.10 -21.90
CA ARG A 47 -2.79 -3.17 -22.41
C ARG A 47 -2.19 -4.57 -22.48
N PRO A 48 -2.32 -5.46 -21.47
CA PRO A 48 -1.75 -6.80 -21.51
C PRO A 48 -2.42 -7.72 -22.56
N LEU A 49 -3.60 -7.34 -23.02
CA LEU A 49 -4.34 -8.06 -24.05
C LEU A 49 -3.94 -7.63 -25.49
N LYS A 50 -3.15 -6.55 -25.63
CA LYS A 50 -2.62 -6.12 -26.93
C LYS A 50 -1.47 -7.04 -27.39
N ALA A 51 -1.34 -7.18 -28.69
CA ALA A 51 -0.23 -7.86 -29.34
C ALA A 51 1.09 -7.10 -29.10
N SER A 52 2.21 -7.70 -29.47
CA SER A 52 3.55 -7.12 -29.24
C SER A 52 3.78 -5.78 -29.97
N ASP A 53 3.12 -5.57 -31.09
CA ASP A 53 3.14 -4.30 -31.86
C ASP A 53 2.30 -3.20 -31.21
N LYS A 54 1.47 -3.54 -30.20
CA LYS A 54 0.59 -2.64 -29.45
C LYS A 54 -0.53 -1.95 -30.26
N HIS A 55 -0.69 -2.30 -31.53
CA HIS A 55 -1.73 -1.74 -32.41
C HIS A 55 -3.02 -2.57 -32.37
N ALA A 56 -2.90 -3.87 -32.41
CA ALA A 56 -4.04 -4.79 -32.36
C ALA A 56 -4.11 -5.55 -31.03
N TYR A 57 -5.28 -6.10 -30.74
CA TYR A 57 -5.45 -7.05 -29.65
C TYR A 57 -5.03 -8.46 -30.05
N LYS A 58 -4.61 -9.27 -29.09
CA LYS A 58 -4.27 -10.68 -29.28
C LYS A 58 -5.50 -11.47 -29.71
N GLU A 59 -5.29 -12.53 -30.41
CA GLU A 59 -6.34 -13.53 -30.65
C GLU A 59 -6.96 -13.96 -29.32
N ASN A 60 -8.27 -14.05 -29.25
CA ASN A 60 -9.05 -14.34 -28.04
C ASN A 60 -8.99 -13.26 -26.95
N ALA A 61 -8.53 -12.04 -27.23
CA ALA A 61 -8.69 -10.92 -26.31
C ALA A 61 -10.15 -10.46 -26.27
N THR A 62 -10.72 -10.36 -25.07
CA THR A 62 -12.10 -9.88 -24.90
C THR A 62 -12.15 -8.76 -23.86
N PHE A 63 -13.16 -7.92 -24.00
CA PHE A 63 -13.46 -6.86 -23.03
C PHE A 63 -13.70 -7.44 -21.63
N GLU A 64 -14.41 -8.57 -21.57
CA GLU A 64 -14.76 -9.26 -20.33
C GLU A 64 -13.50 -9.79 -19.61
N LYS A 65 -12.46 -10.23 -20.32
CA LYS A 65 -11.16 -10.58 -19.70
C LYS A 65 -10.53 -9.38 -19.02
N ALA A 66 -10.58 -8.21 -19.63
CA ALA A 66 -10.06 -6.99 -19.00
C ALA A 66 -10.91 -6.58 -17.78
N VAL A 67 -12.24 -6.74 -17.83
CA VAL A 67 -13.13 -6.52 -16.68
C VAL A 67 -12.78 -7.46 -15.54
N ARG A 68 -12.55 -8.74 -15.79
CA ARG A 68 -12.13 -9.69 -14.75
C ARG A 68 -10.80 -9.32 -14.11
N LEU A 69 -9.82 -8.85 -14.90
CA LEU A 69 -8.55 -8.33 -14.34
C LEU A 69 -8.76 -7.08 -13.47
N TYR A 70 -9.65 -6.20 -13.88
CA TYR A 70 -10.02 -5.02 -13.08
C TYR A 70 -10.68 -5.41 -11.75
N GLU A 71 -11.59 -6.37 -11.78
CA GLU A 71 -12.27 -6.90 -10.58
C GLU A 71 -11.31 -7.61 -9.65
N PHE A 72 -10.41 -8.45 -10.19
CA PHE A 72 -9.32 -9.07 -9.43
C PHE A 72 -8.51 -8.01 -8.69
N ASP A 73 -8.03 -6.99 -9.41
CA ASP A 73 -7.21 -5.94 -8.83
C ASP A 73 -7.97 -5.10 -7.78
N ALA A 74 -9.27 -4.89 -7.96
CA ALA A 74 -10.11 -4.24 -6.96
C ALA A 74 -10.19 -5.06 -5.65
N LYS A 75 -10.42 -6.37 -5.76
CA LYS A 75 -10.44 -7.28 -4.60
C LYS A 75 -9.06 -7.41 -3.95
N LEU A 76 -8.00 -7.46 -4.76
CA LEU A 76 -6.62 -7.46 -4.28
C LEU A 76 -6.32 -6.20 -3.44
N ARG A 77 -6.70 -5.02 -3.94
CA ARG A 77 -6.53 -3.76 -3.17
C ARG A 77 -7.25 -3.80 -1.83
N THR A 78 -8.48 -4.29 -1.78
CA THR A 78 -9.25 -4.41 -0.54
C THR A 78 -8.55 -5.33 0.46
N LEU A 79 -8.10 -6.50 -0.01
CA LEU A 79 -7.37 -7.47 0.82
C LEU A 79 -6.08 -6.85 1.40
N LEU A 80 -5.27 -6.23 0.55
CA LEU A 80 -4.02 -5.60 0.97
C LEU A 80 -4.24 -4.42 1.91
N PHE A 81 -5.25 -3.60 1.65
CA PHE A 81 -5.56 -2.43 2.47
C PHE A 81 -5.98 -2.85 3.88
N SER A 82 -6.80 -3.89 4.02
CA SER A 82 -7.18 -4.46 5.32
C SER A 82 -5.97 -4.97 6.11
N ALA A 83 -5.04 -5.67 5.46
CA ALA A 83 -3.80 -6.13 6.09
C ALA A 83 -2.91 -4.97 6.54
N ILE A 84 -2.78 -3.93 5.70
CA ILE A 84 -1.97 -2.74 6.00
C ILE A 84 -2.55 -1.96 7.19
N GLN A 85 -3.88 -1.88 7.34
CA GLN A 85 -4.50 -1.23 8.50
C GLN A 85 -4.05 -1.86 9.83
N LYS A 86 -3.97 -3.18 9.92
CA LYS A 86 -3.47 -3.87 11.13
C LYS A 86 -2.02 -3.48 11.45
N ILE A 87 -1.17 -3.39 10.41
CA ILE A 87 0.23 -2.96 10.57
C ILE A 87 0.30 -1.49 11.01
N GLU A 88 -0.50 -0.62 10.40
CA GLU A 88 -0.55 0.81 10.72
C GLU A 88 -0.93 1.02 12.19
N ILE A 89 -1.97 0.35 12.67
CA ILE A 89 -2.42 0.41 14.07
C ILE A 89 -1.33 -0.09 15.02
N SER A 90 -0.74 -1.25 14.73
CA SER A 90 0.31 -1.85 15.56
C SER A 90 1.56 -0.97 15.62
N LEU A 91 2.01 -0.42 14.49
CA LEU A 91 3.17 0.47 14.45
C LEU A 91 2.91 1.74 15.25
N ARG A 92 1.74 2.37 15.07
CA ARG A 92 1.32 3.56 15.82
C ARG A 92 1.38 3.31 17.31
N ALA A 93 0.78 2.23 17.79
CA ALA A 93 0.80 1.86 19.20
C ALA A 93 2.23 1.68 19.74
N LYS A 94 3.11 0.97 18.99
CA LYS A 94 4.50 0.77 19.41
C LYS A 94 5.31 2.06 19.39
N VAL A 95 5.10 2.93 18.42
CA VAL A 95 5.75 4.25 18.37
C VAL A 95 5.31 5.08 19.57
N ILE A 96 4.01 5.24 19.79
CA ILE A 96 3.49 5.96 20.95
C ILE A 96 4.11 5.43 22.26
N ASN A 97 4.01 4.12 22.50
CA ASN A 97 4.44 3.53 23.76
C ASN A 97 5.96 3.65 23.98
N GLN A 98 6.78 3.25 22.98
CA GLN A 98 8.22 3.21 23.17
C GLN A 98 8.84 4.62 23.29
N PHE A 99 8.38 5.56 22.47
CA PHE A 99 8.87 6.93 22.56
C PHE A 99 8.36 7.67 23.79
N SER A 100 7.08 7.49 24.18
CA SER A 100 6.56 8.14 25.38
C SER A 100 7.17 7.60 26.65
N LEU A 101 7.43 6.30 26.76
CA LEU A 101 8.13 5.71 27.90
C LEU A 101 9.59 6.16 28.02
N THR A 102 10.21 6.55 26.91
CA THR A 102 11.63 6.96 26.90
C THR A 102 11.78 8.47 27.07
N TYR A 103 10.89 9.28 26.47
CA TYR A 103 11.04 10.73 26.36
C TYR A 103 9.87 11.55 26.91
N GLY A 104 8.86 10.88 27.52
CA GLY A 104 7.68 11.54 28.06
C GLY A 104 6.57 11.77 27.03
N ALA A 105 5.49 12.40 27.48
CA ALA A 105 4.24 12.54 26.73
C ALA A 105 4.36 13.41 25.47
N PHE A 106 5.32 14.32 25.44
CA PHE A 106 5.45 15.37 24.42
C PHE A 106 6.74 15.26 23.61
N TRP A 107 7.28 14.05 23.47
CA TRP A 107 8.53 13.79 22.79
C TRP A 107 8.61 14.35 21.35
N PHE A 108 7.49 14.43 20.66
CA PHE A 108 7.41 14.87 19.26
C PHE A 108 7.62 16.38 19.08
N ILE A 109 7.50 17.19 20.15
CA ILE A 109 7.83 18.62 20.14
C ILE A 109 9.25 18.93 20.64
N ASN A 110 10.06 17.92 20.93
CA ASN A 110 11.46 18.13 21.29
C ASN A 110 12.34 18.19 20.03
N PRO A 111 12.89 19.37 19.65
CA PRO A 111 13.70 19.54 18.47
C PRO A 111 15.05 18.80 18.54
N ASP A 112 15.54 18.45 19.73
CA ASP A 112 16.82 17.76 19.91
C ASP A 112 16.74 16.28 19.53
N LEU A 113 15.53 15.75 19.44
CA LEU A 113 15.27 14.40 18.99
C LEU A 113 15.12 14.27 17.45
N ALA A 114 15.24 15.39 16.72
CA ALA A 114 15.12 15.39 15.26
C ALA A 114 16.49 15.34 14.57
N ILE A 115 16.58 14.52 13.52
CA ILE A 115 17.76 14.44 12.64
C ILE A 115 17.90 15.73 11.82
N ASP A 116 16.79 16.16 11.23
CA ASP A 116 16.70 17.29 10.30
C ASP A 116 15.70 18.30 10.86
N LYS A 117 16.20 19.52 11.18
CA LYS A 117 15.38 20.59 11.78
C LYS A 117 14.32 21.15 10.83
N HIS A 118 14.59 21.16 9.51
CA HIS A 118 13.60 21.61 8.53
C HIS A 118 12.43 20.62 8.46
N LYS A 119 12.73 19.32 8.33
CA LYS A 119 11.70 18.26 8.38
C LYS A 119 10.97 18.22 9.72
N TYR A 120 11.62 18.59 10.81
CA TYR A 120 10.96 18.72 12.11
C TYR A 120 9.85 19.76 12.07
N ALA A 121 10.13 20.96 11.53
CA ALA A 121 9.12 22.01 11.39
C ALA A 121 7.96 21.58 10.47
N GLU A 122 8.26 20.88 9.34
CA GLU A 122 7.24 20.33 8.45
C GLU A 122 6.37 19.26 9.16
N ASN A 123 6.98 18.40 9.97
CA ASN A 123 6.28 17.39 10.74
C ASN A 123 5.34 18.04 11.77
N LEU A 124 5.80 19.03 12.53
CA LEU A 124 4.95 19.76 13.47
C LEU A 124 3.78 20.46 12.77
N SER A 125 4.03 21.13 11.64
CA SER A 125 2.96 21.74 10.84
C SER A 125 1.95 20.71 10.32
N SER A 126 2.40 19.49 10.05
CA SER A 126 1.51 18.40 9.62
C SER A 126 0.68 17.87 10.78
N LEU A 127 1.27 17.71 11.96
CA LEU A 127 0.56 17.33 13.19
C LEU A 127 -0.49 18.37 13.59
N ASP A 128 -0.14 19.66 13.52
CA ASP A 128 -1.07 20.75 13.81
C ASP A 128 -2.27 20.75 12.85
N ARG A 129 -2.03 20.54 11.55
CA ARG A 129 -3.12 20.42 10.56
C ARG A 129 -4.06 19.26 10.83
N GLU A 130 -3.56 18.09 11.22
CA GLU A 130 -4.39 16.94 11.58
C GLU A 130 -5.23 17.26 12.82
N LEU A 131 -4.61 17.92 13.82
CA LEU A 131 -5.26 18.33 15.06
C LEU A 131 -6.38 19.35 14.81
N GLN A 132 -6.14 20.37 13.98
CA GLN A 132 -7.15 21.39 13.62
C GLN A 132 -8.33 20.82 12.84
N ARG A 133 -8.13 19.73 12.09
CA ARG A 133 -9.19 19.05 11.35
C ARG A 133 -10.00 18.09 12.21
N SER A 134 -9.44 17.64 13.31
CA SER A 134 -10.11 16.66 14.17
C SER A 134 -11.35 17.27 14.81
N LYS A 135 -12.42 16.47 14.78
CA LYS A 135 -13.68 16.75 15.47
C LYS A 135 -13.92 15.77 16.64
N ASP A 136 -12.89 14.97 16.96
CA ASP A 136 -12.99 13.93 17.97
C ASP A 136 -13.21 14.51 19.35
N ASP A 137 -14.09 13.90 20.14
CA ASP A 137 -14.51 14.42 21.43
C ASP A 137 -13.35 14.43 22.44
N PHE A 138 -12.46 13.43 22.41
CA PHE A 138 -11.29 13.39 23.30
C PHE A 138 -10.28 14.55 23.07
N ILE A 139 -10.31 15.18 21.88
CA ILE A 139 -9.52 16.38 21.58
C ILE A 139 -10.24 17.62 22.12
N LYS A 140 -11.55 17.72 21.94
CA LYS A 140 -12.37 18.81 22.50
C LYS A 140 -12.25 18.83 24.03
N GLU A 141 -12.39 17.66 24.68
CA GLU A 141 -12.23 17.50 26.12
C GLU A 141 -10.82 17.90 26.60
N HIS A 142 -9.79 17.53 25.81
CA HIS A 142 -8.41 17.95 26.11
C HIS A 142 -8.30 19.47 26.15
N TYR A 143 -8.82 20.14 25.13
CA TYR A 143 -8.76 21.60 25.05
C TYR A 143 -9.61 22.32 26.10
N VAL A 144 -10.74 21.78 26.49
CA VAL A 144 -11.54 22.29 27.58
C VAL A 144 -10.75 22.25 28.90
N LYS A 145 -10.00 21.16 29.12
CA LYS A 145 -9.28 20.94 30.38
C LYS A 145 -7.92 21.65 30.46
N TYR A 146 -7.18 21.69 29.34
CA TYR A 146 -5.76 22.09 29.32
C TYR A 146 -5.46 23.33 28.45
N GLY A 147 -6.47 23.89 27.78
CA GLY A 147 -6.33 25.02 26.88
C GLY A 147 -5.88 24.65 25.47
N LYS A 148 -6.18 25.50 24.49
CA LYS A 148 -5.88 25.26 23.07
C LYS A 148 -4.43 25.51 22.66
N GLU A 149 -3.65 26.14 23.53
CA GLU A 149 -2.26 26.52 23.26
C GLU A 149 -1.28 25.36 23.43
N ASN A 150 -1.73 24.26 24.02
CA ASN A 150 -0.91 23.08 24.30
C ASN A 150 -1.28 21.93 23.39
N PHE A 151 -0.28 21.30 22.76
CA PHE A 151 -0.51 20.04 22.06
C PHE A 151 -1.04 18.98 23.02
N PRO A 152 -1.97 18.13 22.57
CA PRO A 152 -2.32 16.91 23.29
C PRO A 152 -1.10 15.97 23.40
N PRO A 153 -1.04 15.10 24.42
CA PRO A 153 0.04 14.13 24.55
C PRO A 153 0.06 13.17 23.34
N ALA A 154 1.22 12.56 23.08
CA ALA A 154 1.48 11.74 21.92
C ALA A 154 0.40 10.67 21.66
N TRP A 155 -0.13 10.02 22.70
CA TRP A 155 -1.17 8.99 22.56
C TRP A 155 -2.53 9.53 22.10
N LYS A 156 -2.78 10.82 22.19
CA LYS A 156 -3.96 11.47 21.61
C LYS A 156 -3.67 12.02 20.21
N LEU A 157 -2.55 12.73 20.06
CA LEU A 157 -2.22 13.40 18.81
C LEU A 157 -1.80 12.44 17.70
N ILE A 158 -0.89 11.48 18.01
CA ILE A 158 -0.37 10.54 17.01
C ILE A 158 -1.47 9.59 16.52
N ASP A 159 -2.49 9.33 17.34
CA ASP A 159 -3.62 8.49 16.94
C ASP A 159 -4.46 9.11 15.82
N LEU A 160 -4.50 10.43 15.72
CA LEU A 160 -5.16 11.16 14.61
C LEU A 160 -4.38 11.14 13.30
N THR A 161 -3.09 10.80 13.31
CA THR A 161 -2.24 10.99 12.15
C THR A 161 -2.49 9.96 11.06
N SER A 162 -2.34 10.36 9.79
CA SER A 162 -2.24 9.42 8.69
C SER A 162 -0.97 8.57 8.79
N PHE A 163 -0.96 7.39 8.14
CA PHE A 163 0.24 6.54 8.08
C PHE A 163 1.45 7.27 7.49
N GLY A 164 1.21 8.11 6.48
CA GLY A 164 2.25 8.93 5.88
C GLY A 164 2.84 9.96 6.86
N CYS A 165 2.02 10.60 7.68
CA CYS A 165 2.47 11.52 8.73
C CYS A 165 3.27 10.79 9.80
N LEU A 166 2.77 9.67 10.31
CA LEU A 166 3.45 8.82 11.29
C LEU A 166 4.84 8.38 10.79
N THR A 167 4.94 7.91 9.54
CA THR A 167 6.22 7.44 8.98
C THR A 167 7.22 8.57 8.81
N LYS A 168 6.81 9.76 8.38
CA LYS A 168 7.68 10.94 8.27
C LYS A 168 8.23 11.35 9.63
N LEU A 169 7.38 11.39 10.65
CA LEU A 169 7.78 11.67 12.03
C LEU A 169 8.80 10.63 12.51
N TYR A 170 8.51 9.34 12.34
CA TYR A 170 9.38 8.25 12.72
C TYR A 170 10.75 8.32 12.05
N PHE A 171 10.81 8.60 10.73
CA PHE A 171 12.08 8.67 10.00
C PHE A 171 12.95 9.83 10.45
N ASN A 172 12.36 10.94 10.83
CA ASN A 172 13.11 12.12 11.30
C ASN A 172 13.56 12.01 12.75
N PHE A 173 13.21 10.95 13.47
CA PHE A 173 13.61 10.77 14.87
C PHE A 173 15.03 10.21 14.96
N ALA A 174 15.91 10.88 15.77
CA ALA A 174 17.34 10.61 15.83
C ALA A 174 17.72 9.32 16.59
N ASN A 175 16.86 8.84 17.51
CA ASN A 175 17.27 7.76 18.41
C ASN A 175 17.13 6.35 17.81
N GLY A 176 18.26 5.79 17.41
CA GLY A 176 18.35 4.41 16.89
C GLY A 176 18.03 3.32 17.93
N ALA A 177 18.20 3.55 19.24
CA ALA A 177 17.93 2.53 20.26
C ALA A 177 16.43 2.21 20.37
N VAL A 178 15.59 3.24 20.39
CA VAL A 178 14.11 3.06 20.41
C VAL A 178 13.62 2.46 19.11
N LYS A 179 14.13 2.93 17.97
CA LYS A 179 13.80 2.36 16.64
C LYS A 179 14.20 0.89 16.52
N LYS A 180 15.40 0.52 16.99
CA LYS A 180 15.86 -0.89 17.06
C LYS A 180 14.96 -1.75 17.93
N LYS A 181 14.50 -1.22 19.08
CA LYS A 181 13.58 -1.93 19.96
C LYS A 181 12.25 -2.22 19.26
N ILE A 182 11.72 -1.24 18.53
CA ILE A 182 10.50 -1.40 17.73
C ILE A 182 10.72 -2.45 16.62
N ALA A 183 11.79 -2.35 15.85
CA ALA A 183 12.09 -3.31 14.78
C ALA A 183 12.21 -4.74 15.32
N ARG A 184 12.97 -4.94 16.39
CA ARG A 184 13.16 -6.25 17.03
C ARG A 184 11.86 -6.84 17.59
N SER A 185 10.91 -5.99 18.00
CA SER A 185 9.59 -6.46 18.47
C SER A 185 8.73 -7.08 17.36
N TYR A 186 9.10 -6.86 16.09
CA TYR A 186 8.52 -7.52 14.93
C TYR A 186 9.44 -8.62 14.35
N GLY A 187 10.50 -8.99 15.06
CA GLY A 187 11.47 -9.99 14.56
C GLY A 187 12.41 -9.45 13.47
N VAL A 188 12.40 -8.14 13.21
CA VAL A 188 13.29 -7.48 12.23
C VAL A 188 14.57 -7.02 12.96
N PRO A 189 15.77 -7.50 12.56
CA PRO A 189 16.98 -7.28 13.34
C PRO A 189 17.48 -5.82 13.30
N GLN A 190 17.26 -5.12 12.19
CA GLN A 190 17.77 -3.78 11.93
C GLN A 190 16.64 -2.81 11.67
N GLN A 191 16.77 -1.60 12.22
CA GLN A 191 15.77 -0.54 12.03
C GLN A 191 15.67 -0.10 10.56
N GLU A 192 16.77 -0.10 9.83
CA GLU A 192 16.87 0.31 8.43
C GLU A 192 16.01 -0.60 7.52
N ILE A 193 15.97 -1.90 7.83
CA ILE A 193 15.10 -2.86 7.13
C ILE A 193 13.63 -2.52 7.39
N LEU A 194 13.25 -2.30 8.67
CA LEU A 194 11.88 -1.91 9.01
C LEU A 194 11.49 -0.59 8.35
N GLU A 195 12.39 0.41 8.36
CA GLU A 195 12.16 1.69 7.70
C GLU A 195 11.96 1.55 6.19
N SER A 196 12.70 0.65 5.53
CA SER A 196 12.50 0.37 4.10
C SER A 196 11.14 -0.27 3.84
N TRP A 197 10.69 -1.17 4.72
CA TRP A 197 9.36 -1.79 4.66
C TRP A 197 8.24 -0.76 4.88
N MET A 198 8.41 0.11 5.86
CA MET A 198 7.47 1.22 6.11
C MET A 198 7.29 2.09 4.85
N LYS A 199 8.38 2.42 4.15
CA LYS A 199 8.32 3.23 2.91
C LYS A 199 7.56 2.52 1.81
N SER A 200 7.88 1.24 1.54
CA SER A 200 7.25 0.47 0.46
C SER A 200 5.79 0.14 0.76
N ILE A 201 5.47 -0.21 2.01
CA ILE A 201 4.08 -0.48 2.44
C ILE A 201 3.24 0.81 2.43
N ASN A 202 3.80 1.96 2.82
CA ASN A 202 3.10 3.24 2.71
C ASN A 202 2.80 3.61 1.24
N ALA A 203 3.73 3.34 0.32
CA ALA A 203 3.49 3.53 -1.11
C ALA A 203 2.37 2.60 -1.63
N LEU A 204 2.36 1.34 -1.21
CA LEU A 204 1.30 0.38 -1.54
C LEU A 204 -0.05 0.81 -0.94
N ARG A 205 -0.07 1.24 0.33
CA ARG A 205 -1.25 1.77 1.02
C ARG A 205 -1.87 2.92 0.25
N ASN A 206 -1.05 3.89 -0.15
CA ASN A 206 -1.52 5.04 -0.91
C ASN A 206 -2.05 4.62 -2.29
N CYS A 207 -1.39 3.66 -2.96
CA CYS A 207 -1.91 3.10 -4.20
C CYS A 207 -3.31 2.49 -4.01
N CYS A 208 -3.51 1.69 -2.94
CA CYS A 208 -4.81 1.09 -2.63
C CYS A 208 -5.86 2.15 -2.28
N ALA A 209 -5.52 3.12 -1.41
CA ALA A 209 -6.43 4.17 -0.97
C ALA A 209 -6.91 5.09 -2.10
N HIS A 210 -6.05 5.34 -3.09
CA HIS A 210 -6.39 6.14 -4.28
C HIS A 210 -6.92 5.28 -5.45
N HIS A 211 -7.30 4.03 -5.18
CA HIS A 211 -7.82 3.10 -6.17
C HIS A 211 -6.89 2.88 -7.37
N GLY A 212 -5.58 3.06 -7.17
CA GLY A 212 -4.57 2.82 -8.21
C GLY A 212 -4.44 1.33 -8.53
N ARG A 213 -4.04 1.01 -9.77
CA ARG A 213 -3.76 -0.37 -10.15
C ARG A 213 -2.56 -0.92 -9.38
N VAL A 214 -2.73 -2.07 -8.76
CA VAL A 214 -1.67 -2.83 -8.06
C VAL A 214 -1.15 -3.97 -8.92
N TRP A 215 -2.04 -4.73 -9.56
CA TRP A 215 -1.68 -5.81 -10.47
C TRP A 215 -0.79 -5.31 -11.61
N ASN A 216 0.27 -6.05 -11.94
CA ASN A 216 1.25 -5.72 -12.99
C ASN A 216 1.81 -4.30 -12.91
N ARG A 217 2.03 -3.79 -11.68
CA ARG A 217 2.62 -2.47 -11.43
C ARG A 217 4.09 -2.61 -11.08
N VAL A 218 4.91 -1.70 -11.61
CA VAL A 218 6.25 -1.45 -11.07
C VAL A 218 6.08 -0.64 -9.79
N MET A 219 6.54 -1.17 -8.68
CA MET A 219 6.46 -0.51 -7.37
C MET A 219 7.49 0.63 -7.30
N PRO A 220 7.09 1.83 -6.86
CA PRO A 220 8.00 2.99 -6.85
C PRO A 220 9.09 2.88 -5.78
N ILE A 221 8.87 2.08 -4.75
CA ILE A 221 9.79 1.89 -3.63
C ILE A 221 9.92 0.38 -3.37
N MET A 222 11.17 -0.12 -3.46
CA MET A 222 11.48 -1.52 -3.16
C MET A 222 11.82 -1.68 -1.68
N PRO A 223 11.28 -2.70 -1.00
CA PRO A 223 11.71 -3.03 0.35
C PRO A 223 13.08 -3.72 0.33
N GLN A 224 13.85 -3.54 1.39
CA GLN A 224 15.03 -4.39 1.63
C GLN A 224 14.58 -5.80 2.01
N LEU A 225 15.10 -6.80 1.31
CA LEU A 225 14.83 -8.21 1.60
C LEU A 225 16.07 -8.81 2.28
N PRO A 226 16.05 -9.02 3.63
CA PRO A 226 17.16 -9.66 4.34
C PRO A 226 17.31 -11.12 3.90
N MET A 227 18.47 -11.72 4.15
CA MET A 227 18.69 -13.16 3.87
C MET A 227 17.93 -14.03 4.86
N THR A 228 17.91 -13.62 6.14
CA THR A 228 17.28 -14.36 7.23
C THR A 228 16.54 -13.40 8.15
N LEU A 229 15.47 -13.88 8.74
CA LEU A 229 14.70 -13.21 9.79
C LEU A 229 14.47 -14.16 10.96
N LYS A 230 13.98 -13.61 12.09
CA LYS A 230 13.72 -14.39 13.31
C LYS A 230 12.59 -15.41 13.13
N GLN A 231 11.57 -15.04 12.37
CA GLN A 231 10.44 -15.91 12.07
C GLN A 231 10.56 -16.45 10.65
N THR A 232 9.60 -17.28 10.24
CA THR A 232 9.53 -17.88 8.91
C THR A 232 9.61 -16.81 7.80
N TRP A 233 10.56 -17.00 6.87
CA TRP A 233 10.85 -16.09 5.79
C TRP A 233 10.97 -16.82 4.44
N ILE A 234 11.11 -16.08 3.35
CA ILE A 234 11.40 -16.62 2.03
C ILE A 234 12.85 -17.12 1.97
N THR A 235 13.06 -18.22 1.26
CA THR A 235 14.41 -18.81 1.02
C THR A 235 15.05 -18.20 -0.22
N ASN A 236 14.26 -17.98 -1.26
CA ASN A 236 14.71 -17.45 -2.53
C ASN A 236 14.21 -16.03 -2.74
N LYS A 237 15.15 -15.12 -3.03
CA LYS A 237 14.79 -13.76 -3.39
C LYS A 237 14.17 -13.71 -4.79
N PRO A 238 13.14 -12.86 -5.02
CA PRO A 238 12.59 -12.69 -6.35
C PRO A 238 13.63 -12.09 -7.32
N GLU A 239 13.64 -12.55 -8.56
CA GLU A 239 14.50 -11.99 -9.61
C GLU A 239 14.14 -10.53 -9.91
N VAL A 240 12.86 -10.19 -9.84
CA VAL A 240 12.33 -8.84 -10.10
C VAL A 240 11.82 -8.23 -8.79
N ALA A 241 12.71 -7.55 -8.08
CA ALA A 241 12.41 -7.02 -6.73
C ALA A 241 11.41 -5.85 -6.73
N ASN A 242 11.25 -5.12 -7.83
CA ASN A 242 10.38 -3.95 -7.93
C ASN A 242 8.92 -4.27 -8.31
N ARG A 243 8.43 -5.45 -7.91
CA ARG A 243 7.05 -5.88 -8.12
C ARG A 243 6.34 -6.14 -6.78
N LEU A 244 5.06 -6.43 -6.86
CA LEU A 244 4.21 -6.63 -5.68
C LEU A 244 4.72 -7.72 -4.74
N TYR A 245 5.24 -8.83 -5.27
CA TYR A 245 5.69 -9.98 -4.48
C TYR A 245 6.65 -9.59 -3.34
N SER A 246 7.67 -8.77 -3.63
CA SER A 246 8.63 -8.30 -2.62
C SER A 246 7.96 -7.54 -1.47
N VAL A 247 7.04 -6.64 -1.81
CA VAL A 247 6.31 -5.86 -0.79
C VAL A 247 5.35 -6.75 -0.01
N LEU A 248 4.73 -7.71 -0.70
CA LEU A 248 3.78 -8.64 -0.09
C LEU A 248 4.46 -9.63 0.86
N CYS A 249 5.67 -10.08 0.56
CA CYS A 249 6.47 -10.88 1.52
C CYS A 249 6.74 -10.09 2.81
N CYS A 250 7.14 -8.83 2.69
CA CYS A 250 7.38 -7.98 3.86
C CYS A 250 6.08 -7.72 4.65
N LEU A 251 4.98 -7.48 3.95
CA LEU A 251 3.66 -7.27 4.53
C LEU A 251 3.19 -8.51 5.31
N LEU A 252 3.27 -9.69 4.70
CA LEU A 252 2.86 -10.95 5.29
C LEU A 252 3.72 -11.30 6.52
N TYR A 253 5.05 -11.18 6.41
CA TYR A 253 5.94 -11.38 7.55
C TYR A 253 5.60 -10.47 8.73
N TRP A 254 5.42 -9.18 8.45
CA TRP A 254 5.10 -8.20 9.50
C TRP A 254 3.73 -8.47 10.11
N LEU A 255 2.75 -8.83 9.29
CA LEU A 255 1.41 -9.17 9.77
C LEU A 255 1.43 -10.43 10.63
N ASN A 256 2.20 -11.47 10.25
CA ASN A 256 2.37 -12.69 11.06
C ASN A 256 3.02 -12.38 12.42
N ALA A 257 3.92 -11.39 12.49
CA ALA A 257 4.52 -10.94 13.75
C ALA A 257 3.53 -10.21 14.68
N ILE A 258 2.43 -9.68 14.14
CA ILE A 258 1.36 -8.99 14.89
C ILE A 258 0.25 -9.96 15.27
N ASP A 259 -0.15 -10.80 14.32
CA ASP A 259 -1.31 -11.68 14.39
C ASP A 259 -0.98 -12.98 13.64
N SER A 260 -0.59 -14.01 14.39
CA SER A 260 -0.23 -15.31 13.82
C SER A 260 -1.41 -16.08 13.22
N GLN A 261 -2.64 -15.64 13.50
CA GLN A 261 -3.88 -16.23 12.97
C GLN A 261 -4.47 -15.41 11.81
N ASN A 262 -3.70 -14.47 11.25
CA ASN A 262 -4.18 -13.70 10.11
C ASN A 262 -4.39 -14.56 8.86
N GLU A 263 -5.38 -14.19 8.08
CA GLU A 263 -5.82 -14.96 6.91
C GLU A 263 -5.30 -14.38 5.57
N LEU A 264 -4.28 -13.50 5.60
CA LEU A 264 -3.83 -12.84 4.37
C LEU A 264 -3.36 -13.83 3.30
N CYS A 265 -2.54 -14.81 3.70
CA CYS A 265 -2.01 -15.83 2.79
C CYS A 265 -3.14 -16.67 2.18
N THR A 266 -4.05 -17.19 3.02
CA THR A 266 -5.20 -18.01 2.59
C THR A 266 -6.12 -17.22 1.67
N ASN A 267 -6.51 -16.02 2.06
CA ASN A 267 -7.40 -15.17 1.27
C ASN A 267 -6.78 -14.73 -0.06
N PHE A 268 -5.45 -14.55 -0.11
CA PHE A 268 -4.75 -14.25 -1.35
C PHE A 268 -4.75 -15.46 -2.30
N LYS A 269 -4.47 -16.66 -1.79
CA LYS A 269 -4.54 -17.91 -2.59
C LYS A 269 -5.97 -18.17 -3.09
N ASP A 270 -6.97 -17.96 -2.25
CA ASP A 270 -8.38 -18.08 -2.63
C ASP A 270 -8.78 -17.05 -3.68
N LEU A 271 -8.24 -15.84 -3.60
CA LEU A 271 -8.46 -14.84 -4.63
C LEU A 271 -7.87 -15.29 -5.97
N LEU A 272 -6.64 -15.81 -5.98
CA LEU A 272 -6.01 -16.34 -7.21
C LEU A 272 -6.79 -17.52 -7.78
N SER A 273 -7.30 -18.44 -6.96
CA SER A 273 -8.08 -19.61 -7.43
C SER A 273 -9.36 -19.20 -8.15
N ARG A 274 -9.97 -18.06 -7.77
CA ARG A 274 -11.16 -17.50 -8.44
C ARG A 274 -10.85 -16.77 -9.76
N TYR A 275 -9.59 -16.43 -10.00
CA TYR A 275 -9.11 -15.71 -11.17
C TYR A 275 -7.88 -16.43 -11.78
N PRO A 276 -8.04 -17.68 -12.28
CA PRO A 276 -6.93 -18.51 -12.76
C PRO A 276 -6.23 -17.91 -13.99
N GLU A 277 -6.87 -16.98 -14.68
CA GLU A 277 -6.30 -16.24 -15.81
C GLU A 277 -5.29 -15.17 -15.41
N VAL A 278 -5.14 -14.87 -14.11
CA VAL A 278 -4.21 -13.84 -13.62
C VAL A 278 -2.78 -14.36 -13.65
N ASP A 279 -1.95 -13.70 -14.43
CA ASP A 279 -0.51 -13.96 -14.45
C ASP A 279 0.16 -13.41 -13.17
N THR A 280 0.58 -14.32 -12.29
CA THR A 280 1.31 -13.97 -11.07
C THR A 280 2.74 -13.51 -11.34
N ASN A 281 3.38 -13.96 -12.45
CA ASN A 281 4.70 -13.47 -12.85
C ASN A 281 4.67 -11.96 -13.13
N ALA A 282 3.57 -11.43 -13.68
CA ALA A 282 3.38 -9.99 -13.87
C ALA A 282 3.42 -9.20 -12.55
N MET A 283 3.17 -9.86 -11.41
CA MET A 283 3.29 -9.29 -10.06
C MET A 283 4.63 -9.62 -9.39
N GLY A 284 5.55 -10.30 -10.09
CA GLY A 284 6.88 -10.65 -9.61
C GLY A 284 6.96 -11.90 -8.74
N PHE A 285 5.94 -12.75 -8.78
CA PHE A 285 5.96 -14.04 -8.09
C PHE A 285 6.87 -15.01 -8.83
N PRO A 286 7.88 -15.60 -8.18
CA PRO A 286 8.74 -16.60 -8.82
C PRO A 286 7.97 -17.91 -9.01
N GLN A 287 8.44 -18.76 -9.92
CA GLN A 287 7.88 -20.10 -10.07
C GLN A 287 8.01 -20.89 -8.76
N GLY A 288 6.93 -21.51 -8.32
CA GLY A 288 6.90 -22.32 -7.09
C GLY A 288 6.89 -21.48 -5.80
N TRP A 289 6.52 -20.21 -5.86
CA TRP A 289 6.41 -19.32 -4.71
C TRP A 289 5.54 -19.88 -3.58
N GLU A 290 4.54 -20.69 -3.91
CA GLU A 290 3.65 -21.35 -2.93
C GLU A 290 4.41 -22.30 -2.01
N ASN A 291 5.59 -22.77 -2.43
CA ASN A 291 6.45 -23.67 -1.66
C ASN A 291 7.42 -22.92 -0.74
N GLU A 292 7.54 -21.59 -0.88
CA GLU A 292 8.35 -20.79 0.03
C GLU A 292 7.79 -20.87 1.47
N PRO A 293 8.65 -21.00 2.49
CA PRO A 293 8.20 -21.21 3.87
C PRO A 293 7.19 -20.18 4.35
N LEU A 294 7.38 -18.90 4.00
CA LEU A 294 6.49 -17.80 4.35
C LEU A 294 5.06 -17.99 3.81
N TRP A 295 4.90 -18.70 2.68
CA TRP A 295 3.63 -18.89 1.98
C TRP A 295 2.97 -20.24 2.26
N LYS A 296 3.57 -21.09 3.09
CA LYS A 296 3.02 -22.38 3.50
C LYS A 296 2.08 -22.32 4.71
N LEU A 297 1.88 -21.13 5.24
CA LEU A 297 1.01 -20.89 6.42
C LEU A 297 -0.46 -21.00 6.04
#